data_dd2435aa484fd15311af997e49a550b4
#
_entry.id   dd2435aa484fd15311af997e49a550b4
#
_cell.length_a   1.000
_cell.length_b   1.000
_cell.length_c   1.000
_cell.angle_alpha   90.00
_cell.angle_beta   90.00
_cell.angle_gamma   90.00
#
_symmetry.space_group_name_H-M   'P 1'
#
loop_
_entity.id
_entity.type
_entity.pdbx_description
1 polymer ?
#
loop_
_entity_poly.entity_id
_entity_poly.type
_entity_poly.pdbx_seq_one_letter_code
_entity_poly.pdbx_strand_id
1 'polypeptide(L)'
;MTQATLIWCHGSLSQPWGDKSKALSEIAANAGLTLDAPDFQSMENPDDRVEFLVESLQDAPGPVILTGSSMGGYVAAAAAKQLDVAGLFLLAPAFYLPGYAIHVFSNLPETISVVHGWQDDVVDVDGSIRFSKQHRADLHILPDGHRLSESIPTIGTLFSHFLEKFTGQE
;
A
#
# COMPACT_ATOMS: atom_id res chain seq x y z
N MET A 1 -12.08 21.90 -1.63
CA MET A 1 -11.84 20.51 -2.08
C MET A 1 -11.84 19.61 -0.87
N THR A 2 -12.43 18.41 -0.99
CA THR A 2 -12.41 17.44 0.09
C THR A 2 -11.01 16.83 0.17
N GLN A 3 -10.44 16.79 1.38
CA GLN A 3 -9.13 16.21 1.62
C GLN A 3 -9.13 14.70 1.28
N ALA A 4 -8.03 14.18 0.76
CA ALA A 4 -7.90 12.76 0.47
C ALA A 4 -7.91 11.92 1.76
N THR A 5 -8.56 10.77 1.71
CA THR A 5 -8.51 9.74 2.76
C THR A 5 -7.30 8.84 2.49
N LEU A 6 -6.31 8.87 3.37
CA LEU A 6 -5.06 8.14 3.23
C LEU A 6 -4.97 7.04 4.28
N ILE A 7 -4.86 5.79 3.85
CA ILE A 7 -4.92 4.61 4.72
C ILE A 7 -3.64 3.79 4.61
N TRP A 8 -3.14 3.35 5.76
CA TRP A 8 -2.07 2.36 5.86
C TRP A 8 -2.62 0.99 6.28
N CYS A 9 -2.30 -0.04 5.50
CA CYS A 9 -2.62 -1.44 5.80
C CYS A 9 -1.36 -2.17 6.23
N HIS A 10 -1.29 -2.57 7.50
CA HIS A 10 -0.13 -3.28 8.04
C HIS A 10 -0.07 -4.74 7.61
N GLY A 11 1.11 -5.35 7.74
CA GLY A 11 1.34 -6.75 7.36
C GLY A 11 0.76 -7.77 8.34
N SER A 12 0.91 -9.04 7.98
CA SER A 12 0.62 -10.18 8.85
C SER A 12 1.55 -10.16 10.06
N LEU A 13 1.05 -10.56 11.23
CA LEU A 13 1.82 -10.57 12.49
C LEU A 13 2.47 -9.21 12.83
N SER A 14 1.95 -8.14 12.31
CA SER A 14 2.44 -6.79 12.48
C SER A 14 1.40 -5.94 13.23
N GLN A 15 1.78 -4.72 13.57
CA GLN A 15 0.95 -3.71 14.21
C GLN A 15 0.69 -2.55 13.24
N PRO A 16 -0.37 -1.76 13.47
CA PRO A 16 -0.65 -0.58 12.64
C PRO A 16 0.53 0.39 12.57
N TRP A 17 1.17 0.66 13.70
CA TRP A 17 2.26 1.62 13.81
C TRP A 17 3.61 0.93 14.02
N GLY A 18 4.48 1.05 13.05
CA GLY A 18 5.86 0.60 13.07
C GLY A 18 6.76 1.61 12.36
N ASP A 19 8.02 1.25 12.10
CA ASP A 19 9.01 2.18 11.54
C ASP A 19 8.56 2.75 10.18
N LYS A 20 8.02 1.91 9.31
CA LYS A 20 7.54 2.36 7.99
C LYS A 20 6.33 3.27 8.09
N SER A 21 5.30 2.86 8.81
CA SER A 21 4.06 3.66 8.93
C SER A 21 4.29 4.99 9.64
N LYS A 22 5.16 5.03 10.65
CA LYS A 22 5.54 6.27 11.32
C LYS A 22 6.26 7.22 10.36
N ALA A 23 7.21 6.70 9.57
CA ALA A 23 7.92 7.50 8.57
C ALA A 23 6.97 8.06 7.49
N LEU A 24 6.07 7.22 6.98
CA LEU A 24 5.08 7.66 5.99
C LEU A 24 4.08 8.67 6.58
N SER A 25 3.70 8.51 7.85
CA SER A 25 2.83 9.44 8.55
C SER A 25 3.42 10.85 8.65
N GLU A 26 4.72 10.96 8.93
CA GLU A 26 5.43 12.24 8.98
C GLU A 26 5.46 12.92 7.61
N ILE A 27 5.71 12.14 6.56
CA ILE A 27 5.72 12.66 5.18
C ILE A 27 4.33 13.10 4.75
N ALA A 28 3.30 12.32 5.08
CA ALA A 28 1.90 12.69 4.82
C ALA A 28 1.54 14.00 5.52
N ALA A 29 1.92 14.16 6.79
CA ALA A 29 1.68 15.38 7.57
C ALA A 29 2.35 16.60 6.92
N ASN A 30 3.58 16.46 6.41
CA ASN A 30 4.26 17.54 5.68
C ASN A 30 3.55 17.90 4.37
N ALA A 31 2.80 16.98 3.78
CA ALA A 31 1.97 17.21 2.59
C ALA A 31 0.54 17.66 2.93
N GLY A 32 0.24 17.91 4.22
CA GLY A 32 -1.08 18.33 4.67
C GLY A 32 -2.11 17.21 4.76
N LEU A 33 -1.66 15.95 4.78
CA LEU A 33 -2.51 14.76 4.87
C LEU A 33 -2.33 14.05 6.22
N THR A 34 -3.36 13.34 6.64
CA THR A 34 -3.29 12.45 7.81
C THR A 34 -3.32 11.00 7.35
N LEU A 35 -2.36 10.20 7.79
CA LEU A 35 -2.33 8.77 7.56
C LEU A 35 -3.09 8.05 8.67
N ASP A 36 -4.19 7.41 8.31
CA ASP A 36 -4.93 6.54 9.22
C ASP A 36 -4.45 5.09 9.07
N ALA A 37 -4.30 4.42 10.20
CA ALA A 37 -3.79 3.04 10.24
C ALA A 37 -4.76 2.13 11.01
N PRO A 38 -5.73 1.51 10.30
CA PRO A 38 -6.63 0.55 10.92
C PRO A 38 -5.87 -0.64 11.53
N ASP A 39 -6.40 -1.19 12.61
CA ASP A 39 -5.87 -2.37 13.26
C ASP A 39 -6.53 -3.65 12.72
N PHE A 40 -5.73 -4.45 12.00
CA PHE A 40 -6.16 -5.74 11.45
C PHE A 40 -5.67 -6.93 12.28
N GLN A 41 -5.11 -6.73 13.47
CA GLN A 41 -4.45 -7.80 14.25
C GLN A 41 -5.39 -8.96 14.60
N SER A 42 -6.69 -8.70 14.78
CA SER A 42 -7.70 -9.75 15.03
C SER A 42 -8.09 -10.56 13.80
N MET A 43 -7.65 -10.16 12.61
CA MET A 43 -7.97 -10.80 11.33
C MET A 43 -6.71 -11.42 10.71
N GLU A 44 -6.59 -12.74 10.81
CA GLU A 44 -5.46 -13.48 10.24
C GLU A 44 -5.63 -13.72 8.74
N ASN A 45 -6.87 -13.91 8.30
CA ASN A 45 -7.19 -14.14 6.89
C ASN A 45 -7.08 -12.82 6.10
N PRO A 46 -6.26 -12.75 5.04
CA PRO A 46 -6.13 -11.53 4.24
C PRO A 46 -7.44 -11.08 3.60
N ASP A 47 -8.29 -11.99 3.21
CA ASP A 47 -9.54 -11.65 2.51
C ASP A 47 -10.62 -11.12 3.47
N ASP A 48 -10.59 -11.49 4.76
CA ASP A 48 -11.39 -10.86 5.80
C ASP A 48 -10.98 -9.39 6.01
N ARG A 49 -9.68 -9.11 5.92
CA ARG A 49 -9.18 -7.73 5.97
C ARG A 49 -9.65 -6.89 4.77
N VAL A 50 -9.74 -7.50 3.59
CA VAL A 50 -10.27 -6.83 2.39
C VAL A 50 -11.72 -6.42 2.61
N GLU A 51 -12.57 -7.34 3.09
CA GLU A 51 -13.98 -7.05 3.37
C GLU A 51 -14.12 -5.93 4.41
N PHE A 52 -13.38 -6.00 5.50
CA PHE A 52 -13.38 -4.97 6.54
C PHE A 52 -12.98 -3.60 5.98
N LEU A 53 -11.92 -3.54 5.18
CA LEU A 53 -11.44 -2.30 4.59
C LEU A 53 -12.46 -1.69 3.62
N VAL A 54 -13.06 -2.52 2.76
CA VAL A 54 -14.10 -2.09 1.82
C VAL A 54 -15.30 -1.49 2.57
N GLU A 55 -15.82 -2.19 3.57
CA GLU A 55 -16.94 -1.70 4.39
C GLU A 55 -16.60 -0.38 5.09
N SER A 56 -15.38 -0.26 5.62
CA SER A 56 -14.93 0.93 6.34
C SER A 56 -14.80 2.17 5.45
N LEU A 57 -14.59 1.99 4.16
CA LEU A 57 -14.29 3.07 3.21
C LEU A 57 -15.40 3.36 2.21
N GLN A 58 -16.54 2.67 2.26
CA GLN A 58 -17.63 2.89 1.30
C GLN A 58 -18.11 4.35 1.25
N ASP A 59 -18.15 5.01 2.39
CA ASP A 59 -18.60 6.40 2.52
C ASP A 59 -17.46 7.36 2.85
N ALA A 60 -16.21 7.00 2.53
CA ALA A 60 -15.07 7.83 2.81
C ALA A 60 -15.16 9.17 2.06
N PRO A 61 -14.88 10.29 2.74
CA PRO A 61 -14.88 11.59 2.09
C PRO A 61 -13.66 11.76 1.18
N GLY A 62 -13.88 12.30 -0.01
CA GLY A 62 -12.81 12.63 -0.95
C GLY A 62 -12.18 11.40 -1.62
N PRO A 63 -11.09 11.61 -2.37
CA PRO A 63 -10.38 10.52 -3.01
C PRO A 63 -9.69 9.62 -1.97
N VAL A 64 -9.74 8.30 -2.20
CA VAL A 64 -9.12 7.30 -1.32
C VAL A 64 -7.75 6.93 -1.88
N ILE A 65 -6.73 7.01 -1.02
CA ILE A 65 -5.37 6.57 -1.32
C ILE A 65 -5.03 5.43 -0.36
N LEU A 66 -4.68 4.27 -0.89
CA LEU A 66 -4.35 3.11 -0.08
C LEU A 66 -2.85 2.84 -0.13
N THR A 67 -2.29 2.58 1.03
CA THR A 67 -0.90 2.16 1.20
C THR A 67 -0.87 0.87 2.01
N GLY A 68 0.19 0.09 1.87
CA GLY A 68 0.31 -1.11 2.67
C GLY A 68 1.60 -1.86 2.45
N SER A 69 1.91 -2.76 3.38
CA SER A 69 3.12 -3.58 3.35
C SER A 69 2.77 -5.05 3.47
N SER A 70 3.40 -5.88 2.66
CA SER A 70 3.24 -7.34 2.64
C SER A 70 1.77 -7.74 2.47
N MET A 71 1.15 -8.46 3.42
CA MET A 71 -0.29 -8.74 3.39
C MET A 71 -1.12 -7.47 3.25
N GLY A 72 -0.73 -6.37 3.91
CA GLY A 72 -1.40 -5.08 3.78
C GLY A 72 -1.35 -4.50 2.37
N GLY A 73 -0.28 -4.75 1.64
CA GLY A 73 -0.18 -4.40 0.21
C GLY A 73 -1.17 -5.16 -0.67
N TYR A 74 -1.32 -6.45 -0.40
CA TYR A 74 -2.36 -7.28 -1.03
C TYR A 74 -3.76 -6.73 -0.70
N VAL A 75 -4.02 -6.47 0.57
CA VAL A 75 -5.33 -5.96 1.04
C VAL A 75 -5.68 -4.65 0.32
N ALA A 76 -4.74 -3.72 0.22
CA ALA A 76 -4.94 -2.45 -0.47
C ALA A 76 -5.31 -2.64 -1.94
N ALA A 77 -4.56 -3.46 -2.68
CA ALA A 77 -4.82 -3.71 -4.09
C ALA A 77 -6.12 -4.48 -4.33
N ALA A 78 -6.43 -5.47 -3.49
CA ALA A 78 -7.66 -6.24 -3.58
C ALA A 78 -8.90 -5.40 -3.26
N ALA A 79 -8.83 -4.52 -2.25
CA ALA A 79 -9.92 -3.60 -1.90
C ALA A 79 -10.20 -2.58 -3.01
N ALA A 80 -9.19 -2.16 -3.76
CA ALA A 80 -9.34 -1.21 -4.85
C ALA A 80 -10.33 -1.66 -5.93
N LYS A 81 -10.55 -2.97 -6.09
CA LYS A 81 -11.56 -3.51 -7.01
C LYS A 81 -12.97 -3.02 -6.71
N GLN A 82 -13.29 -2.80 -5.43
CA GLN A 82 -14.63 -2.48 -4.93
C GLN A 82 -14.77 -1.03 -4.46
N LEU A 83 -13.74 -0.23 -4.59
CA LEU A 83 -13.68 1.15 -4.14
C LEU A 83 -13.22 2.07 -5.27
N ASP A 84 -13.55 3.34 -5.17
CA ASP A 84 -12.98 4.37 -6.03
C ASP A 84 -11.66 4.85 -5.42
N VAL A 85 -10.57 4.18 -5.78
CA VAL A 85 -9.23 4.45 -5.26
C VAL A 85 -8.46 5.32 -6.23
N ALA A 86 -7.93 6.43 -5.74
CA ALA A 86 -7.15 7.38 -6.52
C ALA A 86 -5.68 6.98 -6.69
N GLY A 87 -5.13 6.25 -5.73
CA GLY A 87 -3.73 5.82 -5.78
C GLY A 87 -3.41 4.64 -4.86
N LEU A 88 -2.37 3.89 -5.24
CA LEU A 88 -1.82 2.78 -4.46
C LEU A 88 -0.31 2.97 -4.27
N PHE A 89 0.16 2.89 -3.04
CA PHE A 89 1.59 2.88 -2.70
C PHE A 89 1.90 1.63 -1.87
N LEU A 90 2.58 0.67 -2.48
CA LEU A 90 2.69 -0.70 -1.96
C LEU A 90 4.13 -1.08 -1.68
N LEU A 91 4.40 -1.62 -0.49
CA LEU A 91 5.71 -2.06 -0.04
C LEU A 91 5.75 -3.59 0.09
N ALA A 92 6.62 -4.25 -0.66
CA ALA A 92 6.76 -5.71 -0.68
C ALA A 92 5.41 -6.45 -0.67
N PRO A 93 4.46 -6.10 -1.57
CA PRO A 93 3.10 -6.63 -1.51
C PRO A 93 3.05 -8.14 -1.70
N ALA A 94 2.22 -8.80 -0.90
CA ALA A 94 2.07 -10.27 -0.90
C ALA A 94 1.15 -10.74 -2.05
N PHE A 95 1.63 -10.63 -3.28
CA PHE A 95 0.88 -11.01 -4.47
C PHE A 95 1.15 -12.44 -4.93
N TYR A 96 0.14 -13.10 -5.49
CA TYR A 96 0.21 -14.42 -6.10
C TYR A 96 0.65 -15.53 -5.15
N LEU A 97 0.29 -15.42 -3.86
CA LEU A 97 0.64 -16.40 -2.85
C LEU A 97 -0.49 -17.40 -2.60
N PRO A 98 -0.15 -18.66 -2.27
CA PRO A 98 -1.15 -19.64 -1.82
C PRO A 98 -1.90 -19.14 -0.57
N GLY A 99 -3.18 -19.45 -0.48
CA GLY A 99 -4.02 -19.05 0.66
C GLY A 99 -4.62 -17.65 0.57
N TYR A 100 -4.28 -16.89 -0.46
CA TYR A 100 -4.88 -15.61 -0.81
C TYR A 100 -5.89 -15.83 -1.94
N ALA A 101 -7.11 -15.28 -1.84
CA ALA A 101 -8.17 -15.58 -2.80
C ALA A 101 -8.01 -14.86 -4.14
N ILE A 102 -7.44 -13.65 -4.14
CA ILE A 102 -7.40 -12.78 -5.31
C ILE A 102 -6.02 -12.82 -5.97
N HIS A 103 -5.98 -13.24 -7.23
CA HIS A 103 -4.78 -13.26 -8.06
C HIS A 103 -4.95 -12.48 -9.37
N VAL A 104 -6.16 -11.96 -9.61
CA VAL A 104 -6.47 -11.07 -10.73
C VAL A 104 -7.00 -9.77 -10.17
N PHE A 105 -6.27 -8.70 -10.38
CA PHE A 105 -6.61 -7.38 -9.89
C PHE A 105 -7.27 -6.57 -11.00
N SER A 106 -8.34 -5.86 -10.68
CA SER A 106 -9.10 -5.06 -11.62
C SER A 106 -9.56 -3.76 -10.98
N ASN A 107 -10.00 -2.82 -11.80
CA ASN A 107 -10.45 -1.49 -11.35
C ASN A 107 -9.39 -0.75 -10.51
N LEU A 108 -8.12 -0.94 -10.86
CA LEU A 108 -7.02 -0.28 -10.17
C LEU A 108 -6.88 1.17 -10.64
N PRO A 109 -6.38 2.08 -9.78
CA PRO A 109 -6.09 3.44 -10.18
C PRO A 109 -4.94 3.51 -11.20
N GLU A 110 -4.83 4.61 -11.91
CA GLU A 110 -3.69 4.84 -12.82
C GLU A 110 -2.39 5.10 -12.07
N THR A 111 -2.48 5.67 -10.88
CA THR A 111 -1.31 6.00 -10.06
C THR A 111 -1.00 4.88 -9.08
N ILE A 112 -0.02 4.04 -9.43
CA ILE A 112 0.43 2.93 -8.61
C ILE A 112 1.95 2.99 -8.49
N SER A 113 2.46 2.91 -7.26
CA SER A 113 3.88 2.78 -6.97
C SER A 113 4.12 1.54 -6.12
N VAL A 114 5.08 0.72 -6.52
CA VAL A 114 5.46 -0.51 -5.82
C VAL A 114 6.94 -0.44 -5.48
N VAL A 115 7.29 -0.74 -4.24
CA VAL A 115 8.67 -0.85 -3.76
C VAL A 115 8.90 -2.27 -3.24
N HIS A 116 9.97 -2.93 -3.68
CA HIS A 116 10.29 -4.29 -3.26
C HIS A 116 11.81 -4.43 -3.07
N GLY A 117 12.23 -5.39 -2.27
CA GLY A 117 13.65 -5.69 -2.05
C GLY A 117 14.11 -6.87 -2.90
N TRP A 118 15.33 -6.77 -3.49
CA TRP A 118 15.94 -7.88 -4.23
C TRP A 118 16.17 -9.12 -3.36
N GLN A 119 16.48 -8.92 -2.07
CA GLN A 119 16.78 -9.98 -1.11
C GLN A 119 15.59 -10.39 -0.25
N ASP A 120 14.37 -10.10 -0.70
CA ASP A 120 13.15 -10.54 0.00
C ASP A 120 13.04 -12.08 -0.07
N ASP A 121 13.15 -12.73 1.10
CA ASP A 121 13.06 -14.17 1.29
C ASP A 121 11.69 -14.64 1.82
N VAL A 122 10.76 -13.72 1.98
CA VAL A 122 9.39 -13.99 2.46
C VAL A 122 8.39 -13.90 1.31
N VAL A 123 8.44 -12.81 0.56
CA VAL A 123 7.62 -12.58 -0.65
C VAL A 123 8.55 -12.37 -1.83
N ASP A 124 8.50 -13.25 -2.80
CA ASP A 124 9.36 -13.16 -3.97
C ASP A 124 9.10 -11.87 -4.75
N VAL A 125 10.18 -11.19 -5.13
CA VAL A 125 10.13 -9.95 -5.91
C VAL A 125 9.47 -10.12 -7.28
N ASP A 126 9.48 -11.32 -7.83
CA ASP A 126 8.84 -11.64 -9.12
C ASP A 126 7.34 -11.34 -9.12
N GLY A 127 6.67 -11.49 -7.98
CA GLY A 127 5.26 -11.10 -7.83
C GLY A 127 5.03 -9.61 -8.09
N SER A 128 5.89 -8.76 -7.56
CA SER A 128 5.83 -7.32 -7.80
C SER A 128 6.21 -6.95 -9.24
N ILE A 129 7.17 -7.63 -9.83
CA ILE A 129 7.54 -7.44 -11.24
C ILE A 129 6.36 -7.79 -12.15
N ARG A 130 5.73 -8.95 -11.93
CA ARG A 130 4.56 -9.40 -12.69
C ARG A 130 3.39 -8.42 -12.58
N PHE A 131 3.04 -8.04 -11.35
CA PHE A 131 1.96 -7.09 -11.07
C PHE A 131 2.22 -5.74 -11.73
N SER A 132 3.40 -5.19 -11.54
CA SER A 132 3.77 -3.86 -12.04
C SER A 132 3.79 -3.81 -13.57
N LYS A 133 4.28 -4.86 -14.21
CA LYS A 133 4.25 -4.97 -15.67
C LYS A 133 2.83 -5.03 -16.22
N GLN A 134 1.96 -5.81 -15.58
CA GLN A 134 0.58 -5.99 -15.99
C GLN A 134 -0.26 -4.71 -15.82
N HIS A 135 -0.04 -3.98 -14.73
CA HIS A 135 -0.83 -2.81 -14.35
C HIS A 135 -0.13 -1.47 -14.61
N ARG A 136 1.04 -1.49 -15.24
CA ARG A 136 1.84 -0.30 -15.56
C ARG A 136 2.16 0.55 -14.33
N ALA A 137 2.44 -0.11 -13.22
CA ALA A 137 2.87 0.55 -11.99
C ALA A 137 4.31 1.05 -12.09
N ASP A 138 4.62 2.12 -11.40
CA ASP A 138 6.01 2.49 -11.11
C ASP A 138 6.60 1.45 -10.16
N LEU A 139 7.70 0.81 -10.54
CA LEU A 139 8.34 -0.22 -9.74
C LEU A 139 9.75 0.19 -9.35
N HIS A 140 10.04 0.15 -8.05
CA HIS A 140 11.35 0.43 -7.47
C HIS A 140 11.84 -0.81 -6.72
N ILE A 141 12.90 -1.43 -7.21
CA ILE A 141 13.51 -2.59 -6.56
C ILE A 141 14.83 -2.17 -5.94
N LEU A 142 14.97 -2.39 -4.64
CA LEU A 142 16.06 -1.88 -3.82
C LEU A 142 16.90 -3.04 -3.25
N PRO A 143 18.18 -2.82 -2.94
CA PRO A 143 19.04 -3.83 -2.32
C PRO A 143 18.72 -3.97 -0.83
N ASP A 144 17.61 -4.60 -0.51
CA ASP A 144 17.08 -4.77 0.84
C ASP A 144 16.26 -6.06 0.92
N GLY A 145 15.93 -6.49 2.13
CA GLY A 145 15.07 -7.65 2.43
C GLY A 145 13.59 -7.29 2.55
N HIS A 146 12.81 -8.24 3.09
CA HIS A 146 11.35 -8.10 3.18
C HIS A 146 10.88 -6.88 3.98
N ARG A 147 11.57 -6.55 5.06
CA ARG A 147 11.18 -5.43 5.94
C ARG A 147 11.52 -4.07 5.36
N LEU A 148 12.37 -4.00 4.35
CA LEU A 148 12.83 -2.74 3.74
C LEU A 148 13.42 -1.75 4.77
N SER A 149 14.01 -2.27 5.84
CA SER A 149 14.43 -1.48 7.01
C SER A 149 15.53 -0.46 6.69
N GLU A 150 16.43 -0.80 5.77
CA GLU A 150 17.53 0.07 5.33
C GLU A 150 17.09 1.08 4.27
N SER A 151 15.93 0.84 3.66
CA SER A 151 15.40 1.64 2.55
C SER A 151 14.38 2.69 2.98
N ILE A 152 14.10 2.85 4.28
CA ILE A 152 13.09 3.78 4.78
C ILE A 152 13.31 5.22 4.27
N PRO A 153 14.53 5.78 4.25
CA PRO A 153 14.75 7.11 3.67
C PRO A 153 14.39 7.20 2.18
N THR A 154 14.74 6.20 1.40
CA THR A 154 14.40 6.13 -0.03
C THR A 154 12.89 5.99 -0.23
N ILE A 155 12.24 5.13 0.55
CA ILE A 155 10.78 4.96 0.53
C ILE A 155 10.10 6.29 0.85
N GLY A 156 10.60 7.03 1.82
CA GLY A 156 10.09 8.35 2.18
C GLY A 156 10.13 9.33 1.03
N THR A 157 11.24 9.38 0.29
CA THR A 157 11.38 10.22 -0.91
C THR A 157 10.39 9.81 -2.00
N LEU A 158 10.26 8.51 -2.26
CA LEU A 158 9.32 7.97 -3.24
C LEU A 158 7.87 8.27 -2.86
N PHE A 159 7.54 8.15 -1.59
CA PHE A 159 6.20 8.43 -1.09
C PHE A 159 5.85 9.92 -1.16
N SER A 160 6.79 10.79 -0.81
CA SER A 160 6.61 12.24 -0.98
C SER A 160 6.29 12.59 -2.43
N HIS A 161 7.04 12.04 -3.37
CA HIS A 161 6.81 12.23 -4.80
C HIS A 161 5.47 11.67 -5.28
N PHE A 162 5.08 10.52 -4.75
CA PHE A 162 3.78 9.93 -5.02
C PHE A 162 2.63 10.84 -4.55
N LEU A 163 2.73 11.42 -3.35
CA LEU A 163 1.70 12.28 -2.79
C LEU A 163 1.54 13.62 -3.52
N GLU A 164 2.59 14.13 -4.18
CA GLU A 164 2.51 15.36 -4.99
C GLU A 164 1.43 15.28 -6.06
N LYS A 165 1.16 14.08 -6.59
CA LYS A 165 0.11 13.85 -7.59
C LYS A 165 -1.32 14.12 -7.06
N PHE A 166 -1.50 14.16 -5.74
CA PHE A 166 -2.80 14.31 -5.08
C PHE A 166 -2.96 15.60 -4.28
N THR A 167 -1.88 16.31 -4.02
CA THR A 167 -1.90 17.51 -3.16
C THR A 167 -1.88 18.82 -3.91
N GLY A 168 -1.77 18.80 -5.25
CA GLY A 168 -1.80 19.99 -6.08
C GLY A 168 -0.66 20.98 -5.80
N GLN A 169 0.46 20.53 -5.28
CA GLN A 169 1.66 21.37 -5.18
C GLN A 169 2.27 21.50 -6.57
N GLU A 170 2.00 22.64 -7.19
CA GLU A 170 2.71 23.12 -8.38
C GLU A 170 4.14 23.54 -8.02
#